data_5371b0133c7af0756379e138231772d9
#
_entry.id   5371b0133c7af0756379e138231772d9
#
_cell.length_a   1.000
_cell.length_b   1.000
_cell.length_c   1.000
_cell.angle_alpha   90.00
_cell.angle_beta   90.00
_cell.angle_gamma   90.00
#
_symmetry.space_group_name_H-M   'P 1'
#
loop_
_entity.id
_entity.type
_entity.pdbx_description
1 polymer ?
#
loop_
_entity_poly.entity_id
_entity_poly.type
_entity_poly.pdbx_seq_one_letter_code
_entity_poly.pdbx_strand_id
1 'polypeptide(L)'
;ASRYSFQTLNDEVENYGYNFSLPIMLDNMEIELKAGGDFVEKNRQAFARRIDVNTLAFNGVDFSGHKMNDILTDDIILNADLNGNETIIRDTSVDGDDYFDAQMIDAYYFEADVFIDQQWRISGGARYEDFRQVVAGLKPSTGEFDLPSDLNDLAFQQDEWFPAVALTYIPSSEMQYRFSYGQTTVRPDLREVAPTTYLDPLTGYPVRGTPGLNATDMKNYDLRWEWYMDTGENLSVGLFYKDMV
;
A
#
# COMPACT_ATOMS: atom_id res chain seq x y z
N ALA A 1 9.42 23.36 25.11
CA ALA A 1 9.36 23.53 23.65
C ALA A 1 8.00 23.06 23.16
N SER A 2 7.39 23.82 22.28
CA SER A 2 6.17 23.42 21.58
C SER A 2 6.53 23.11 20.14
N ARG A 3 6.07 21.96 19.65
CA ARG A 3 6.30 21.52 18.28
C ARG A 3 5.01 21.65 17.47
N TYR A 4 5.12 22.25 16.32
CA TYR A 4 4.08 22.30 15.30
C TYR A 4 4.52 21.44 14.12
N SER A 5 3.65 20.54 13.69
CA SER A 5 3.89 19.70 12.51
C SER A 5 2.80 19.96 11.49
N PHE A 6 3.22 20.29 10.28
CA PHE A 6 2.36 20.46 9.11
C PHE A 6 2.69 19.35 8.15
N GLN A 7 1.68 18.59 7.75
CA GLN A 7 1.86 17.49 6.80
C GLN A 7 0.88 17.66 5.63
N THR A 8 1.38 17.46 4.43
CA THR A 8 0.59 17.42 3.21
C THR A 8 0.88 16.13 2.49
N LEU A 9 -0.16 15.41 2.12
CA LEU A 9 -0.09 14.22 1.28
C LEU A 9 -0.95 14.45 0.05
N ASN A 10 -0.37 14.32 -1.12
CA ASN A 10 -1.07 14.27 -2.40
C ASN A 10 -0.87 12.88 -3.00
N ASP A 11 -1.97 12.21 -3.31
CA ASP A 11 -1.98 10.85 -3.87
C ASP A 11 -2.86 10.88 -5.12
N GLU A 12 -2.25 10.64 -6.27
CA GLU A 12 -2.92 10.63 -7.57
C GLU A 12 -2.80 9.23 -8.16
N VAL A 13 -3.94 8.66 -8.57
CA VAL A 13 -4.00 7.32 -9.14
C VAL A 13 -4.77 7.37 -10.44
N GLU A 14 -4.13 6.92 -11.50
CA GLU A 14 -4.77 6.67 -12.79
C GLU A 14 -4.88 5.16 -13.01
N ASN A 15 -6.06 4.68 -13.37
CA ASN A 15 -6.30 3.28 -13.66
C ASN A 15 -7.16 3.16 -14.93
N TYR A 16 -6.70 2.36 -15.86
CA TYR A 16 -7.44 2.03 -17.07
C TYR A 16 -7.20 0.58 -17.46
N GLY A 17 -8.23 -0.05 -18.02
CA GLY A 17 -8.15 -1.44 -18.41
C GLY A 17 -9.18 -1.81 -19.47
N TYR A 18 -9.01 -3.00 -20.00
CA TYR A 18 -9.94 -3.60 -20.95
C TYR A 18 -10.10 -5.08 -20.68
N ASN A 19 -11.31 -5.58 -20.97
CA ASN A 19 -11.66 -6.98 -20.81
C ASN A 19 -12.41 -7.48 -22.04
N PHE A 20 -12.03 -8.65 -22.51
CA PHE A 20 -12.73 -9.38 -23.56
C PHE A 20 -13.24 -10.69 -22.99
N SER A 21 -14.47 -11.05 -23.35
CA SER A 21 -15.08 -12.33 -22.98
C SER A 21 -15.70 -12.95 -24.24
N LEU A 22 -15.44 -14.24 -24.44
CA LEU A 22 -15.95 -15.04 -25.53
C LEU A 22 -16.67 -16.27 -24.98
N PRO A 23 -18.00 -16.27 -24.89
CA PRO A 23 -18.77 -17.43 -24.52
C PRO A 23 -18.91 -18.39 -25.71
N ILE A 24 -18.70 -19.69 -25.46
CA ILE A 24 -18.87 -20.77 -26.43
C ILE A 24 -19.80 -21.81 -25.81
N MET A 25 -20.95 -22.01 -26.41
CA MET A 25 -21.97 -22.95 -25.96
C MET A 25 -21.91 -24.23 -26.80
N LEU A 26 -21.76 -25.37 -26.17
CA LEU A 26 -21.83 -26.70 -26.76
C LEU A 26 -22.95 -27.49 -26.06
N ASP A 27 -23.36 -28.63 -26.61
CA ASP A 27 -24.51 -29.37 -26.10
C ASP A 27 -24.43 -29.74 -24.61
N ASN A 28 -23.25 -30.08 -24.12
CA ASN A 28 -23.02 -30.50 -22.72
C ASN A 28 -21.91 -29.69 -22.03
N MET A 29 -21.42 -28.62 -22.66
CA MET A 29 -20.31 -27.85 -22.13
C MET A 29 -20.44 -26.36 -22.46
N GLU A 30 -20.27 -25.52 -21.46
CA GLU A 30 -20.19 -24.08 -21.61
C GLU A 30 -18.75 -23.66 -21.34
N ILE A 31 -18.17 -22.89 -22.26
CA ILE A 31 -16.80 -22.37 -22.13
C ILE A 31 -16.86 -20.85 -22.19
N GLU A 32 -16.24 -20.19 -21.26
CA GLU A 32 -16.00 -18.75 -21.31
C GLU A 32 -14.51 -18.48 -21.32
N LEU A 33 -14.02 -17.88 -22.40
CA LEU A 33 -12.64 -17.44 -22.51
C LEU A 33 -12.57 -15.95 -22.22
N LYS A 34 -11.66 -15.55 -21.33
CA LYS A 34 -11.45 -14.15 -20.96
C LYS A 34 -10.00 -13.77 -21.14
N ALA A 35 -9.78 -12.55 -21.60
CA ALA A 35 -8.46 -11.93 -21.66
C ALA A 35 -8.57 -10.42 -21.49
N GLY A 36 -7.56 -9.82 -20.89
CA GLY A 36 -7.58 -8.38 -20.66
C GLY A 36 -6.23 -7.82 -20.25
N GLY A 37 -6.23 -6.51 -20.07
CA GLY A 37 -5.12 -5.75 -19.52
C GLY A 37 -5.60 -4.73 -18.50
N ASP A 38 -4.76 -4.43 -17.54
CA ASP A 38 -5.00 -3.49 -16.46
C ASP A 38 -3.71 -2.70 -16.21
N PHE A 39 -3.84 -1.37 -16.20
CA PHE A 39 -2.71 -0.43 -16.16
C PHE A 39 -2.97 0.57 -15.05
N VAL A 40 -2.06 0.63 -14.10
CA VAL A 40 -2.18 1.50 -12.93
C VAL A 40 -0.93 2.35 -12.82
N GLU A 41 -1.11 3.66 -12.77
CA GLU A 41 -0.07 4.60 -12.40
C GLU A 41 -0.46 5.30 -11.10
N LYS A 42 0.44 5.35 -10.15
CA LYS A 42 0.25 6.03 -8.89
C LYS A 42 1.43 6.93 -8.59
N ASN A 43 1.13 8.19 -8.29
CA ASN A 43 2.09 9.18 -7.87
C ASN A 43 1.73 9.69 -6.48
N ARG A 44 2.68 9.71 -5.57
CA ARG A 44 2.52 10.22 -4.23
C ARG A 44 3.58 11.25 -3.91
N GLN A 45 3.14 12.37 -3.33
CA GLN A 45 4.01 13.40 -2.80
C GLN A 45 3.65 13.63 -1.34
N ALA A 46 4.62 13.56 -0.47
CA ALA A 46 4.47 13.85 0.93
C ALA A 46 5.46 14.94 1.35
N PHE A 47 4.95 15.93 2.05
CA PHE A 47 5.74 17.01 2.61
C PHE A 47 5.42 17.16 4.08
N ALA A 48 6.45 17.31 4.90
CA ALA A 48 6.28 17.59 6.32
C ALA A 48 7.21 18.73 6.76
N ARG A 49 6.66 19.66 7.51
CA ARG A 49 7.41 20.73 8.14
C ARG A 49 7.20 20.67 9.62
N ARG A 50 8.31 20.66 10.34
CA ARG A 50 8.32 20.66 11.81
C ARG A 50 8.96 21.92 12.31
N ILE A 51 8.19 22.70 13.02
CA ILE A 51 8.64 23.95 13.61
C ILE A 51 8.61 23.83 15.12
N ASP A 52 9.76 23.90 15.74
CA ASP A 52 9.89 23.97 17.18
C ASP A 52 9.96 25.42 17.61
N VAL A 53 9.09 25.78 18.55
CA VAL A 53 9.13 27.08 19.25
C VAL A 53 9.75 26.85 20.62
N ASN A 54 10.92 27.35 20.79
CA ASN A 54 11.74 27.16 22.01
C ASN A 54 11.88 28.48 22.74
N THR A 55 11.39 28.50 23.99
CA THR A 55 11.58 29.65 24.90
C THR A 55 12.82 29.37 25.78
N LEU A 56 13.99 29.22 25.15
CA LEU A 56 15.16 28.62 25.82
C LEU A 56 15.85 29.49 26.86
N ALA A 57 15.63 30.80 26.89
CA ALA A 57 16.35 31.64 27.83
C ALA A 57 15.66 32.97 28.10
N PHE A 58 14.45 32.92 28.55
CA PHE A 58 13.94 34.15 29.20
C PHE A 58 14.50 34.21 30.59
N ASN A 59 15.63 34.89 30.77
CA ASN A 59 16.18 35.21 32.08
C ASN A 59 15.15 35.95 32.89
N GLY A 60 14.40 35.22 33.74
CA GLY A 60 13.47 35.78 34.69
C GLY A 60 12.00 35.92 34.26
N VAL A 61 11.61 35.47 33.07
CA VAL A 61 10.19 35.47 32.68
C VAL A 61 9.62 34.05 32.83
N ASP A 62 8.69 33.89 33.75
CA ASP A 62 7.95 32.63 33.91
C ASP A 62 6.70 32.65 33.02
N PHE A 63 6.68 31.80 32.02
CA PHE A 63 5.54 31.59 31.13
C PHE A 63 4.58 30.50 31.61
N SER A 64 4.81 29.93 32.79
CA SER A 64 3.89 28.96 33.35
C SER A 64 2.50 29.55 33.54
N GLY A 65 1.49 28.89 32.98
CA GLY A 65 0.11 29.35 33.01
C GLY A 65 -0.31 30.34 31.91
N HIS A 66 0.60 30.78 31.04
CA HIS A 66 0.26 31.61 29.89
C HIS A 66 -0.21 30.77 28.71
N LYS A 67 -1.17 31.32 27.93
CA LYS A 67 -1.57 30.66 26.68
C LYS A 67 -0.50 30.92 25.60
N MET A 68 -0.40 30.02 24.67
CA MET A 68 0.56 30.13 23.55
C MET A 68 0.43 31.46 22.80
N ASN A 69 -0.80 31.93 22.58
CA ASN A 69 -1.06 33.22 21.91
C ASN A 69 -0.54 34.45 22.70
N ASP A 70 -0.38 34.30 23.99
CA ASP A 70 0.14 35.39 24.86
C ASP A 70 1.69 35.40 24.85
N ILE A 71 2.30 34.27 24.48
CA ILE A 71 3.76 34.09 24.39
C ILE A 71 4.26 34.38 22.98
N LEU A 72 3.50 34.00 21.96
CA LEU A 72 3.85 34.19 20.55
C LEU A 72 3.31 35.51 20.01
N THR A 73 3.70 36.62 20.64
CA THR A 73 3.39 37.97 20.14
C THR A 73 4.51 38.47 19.27
N ASP A 74 4.20 39.40 18.35
CA ASP A 74 5.20 40.04 17.49
C ASP A 74 6.33 40.67 18.30
N ASP A 75 6.01 41.27 19.44
CA ASP A 75 6.98 41.90 20.34
C ASP A 75 7.99 40.86 20.90
N ILE A 76 7.53 39.67 21.22
CA ILE A 76 8.40 38.60 21.74
C ILE A 76 9.21 37.95 20.61
N ILE A 77 8.59 37.79 19.44
CA ILE A 77 9.24 37.13 18.30
C ILE A 77 10.25 38.07 17.62
N LEU A 78 9.88 39.33 17.40
CA LEU A 78 10.69 40.32 16.67
C LEU A 78 11.78 40.96 17.51
N ASN A 79 11.61 40.99 18.85
CA ASN A 79 12.60 41.52 19.77
C ASN A 79 13.48 40.44 20.38
N ALA A 80 13.50 39.25 19.80
CA ALA A 80 14.42 38.18 20.19
C ALA A 80 15.85 38.68 20.05
N ASP A 81 16.54 38.84 21.17
CA ASP A 81 17.94 39.21 21.24
C ASP A 81 18.81 37.94 21.20
N LEU A 82 19.71 37.83 20.21
CA LEU A 82 20.63 36.70 20.06
C LEU A 82 21.57 36.50 21.27
N ASN A 83 21.47 37.33 22.30
CA ASN A 83 22.27 37.25 23.53
C ASN A 83 21.58 36.60 24.74
N GLY A 84 20.48 35.90 24.56
CA GLY A 84 19.90 35.06 25.61
C GLY A 84 18.42 35.27 25.95
N ASN A 85 17.67 36.11 25.24
CA ASN A 85 16.23 36.29 25.40
C ASN A 85 15.48 35.87 24.14
N GLU A 86 15.68 34.63 23.70
CA GLU A 86 15.18 34.24 22.40
C GLU A 86 13.97 33.30 22.50
N THR A 87 12.87 33.68 21.85
CA THR A 87 11.96 32.71 21.30
C THR A 87 12.56 32.26 19.97
N ILE A 88 13.21 31.14 19.98
CA ILE A 88 13.82 30.61 18.76
C ILE A 88 12.78 29.78 18.05
N ILE A 89 12.37 30.22 16.87
CA ILE A 89 11.64 29.40 15.90
C ILE A 89 12.69 28.64 15.09
N ARG A 90 12.66 27.32 15.20
CA ARG A 90 13.57 26.43 14.47
C ARG A 90 12.77 25.54 13.54
N ASP A 91 13.23 25.48 12.29
CA ASP A 91 12.85 24.38 11.42
C ASP A 91 13.63 23.13 11.90
N THR A 92 12.87 22.14 12.36
CA THR A 92 13.40 20.85 12.82
C THR A 92 12.96 19.71 11.90
N SER A 93 12.53 20.05 10.67
CA SER A 93 12.31 19.09 9.62
C SER A 93 13.60 18.32 9.34
N VAL A 94 13.48 17.02 9.10
CA VAL A 94 14.63 16.16 8.85
C VAL A 94 14.60 15.60 7.43
N ASP A 95 15.76 15.25 6.91
CA ASP A 95 15.87 14.60 5.61
C ASP A 95 15.03 13.30 5.60
N GLY A 96 14.27 13.11 4.53
CA GLY A 96 13.32 12.00 4.41
C GLY A 96 11.92 12.27 4.96
N ASP A 97 11.66 13.42 5.62
CA ASP A 97 10.30 13.83 5.97
C ASP A 97 9.47 14.13 4.70
N ASP A 98 10.15 14.63 3.68
CA ASP A 98 9.59 14.87 2.35
C ASP A 98 10.01 13.72 1.44
N TYR A 99 9.06 13.16 0.71
CA TYR A 99 9.36 12.12 -0.27
C TYR A 99 8.42 12.17 -1.46
N PHE A 100 8.91 11.63 -2.56
CA PHE A 100 8.18 11.38 -3.78
C PHE A 100 8.18 9.88 -4.07
N ASP A 101 7.05 9.36 -4.46
CA ASP A 101 6.88 7.97 -4.84
C ASP A 101 6.12 7.89 -6.17
N ALA A 102 6.58 7.01 -7.05
CA ALA A 102 5.91 6.66 -8.28
C ALA A 102 5.84 5.15 -8.41
N GLN A 103 4.64 4.65 -8.69
CA GLN A 103 4.37 3.23 -8.88
C GLN A 103 3.64 3.03 -10.21
N MET A 104 4.03 1.98 -10.94
CA MET A 104 3.39 1.57 -12.18
C MET A 104 3.17 0.05 -12.18
N ILE A 105 2.02 -0.37 -12.68
CA ILE A 105 1.67 -1.78 -12.89
C ILE A 105 1.12 -1.91 -14.30
N ASP A 106 1.80 -2.69 -15.12
CA ASP A 106 1.33 -3.14 -16.42
C ASP A 106 0.96 -4.61 -16.31
N ALA A 107 -0.31 -4.94 -16.44
CA ALA A 107 -0.78 -6.30 -16.24
C ALA A 107 -1.62 -6.81 -17.41
N TYR A 108 -1.48 -8.10 -17.69
CA TYR A 108 -2.24 -8.82 -18.69
C TYR A 108 -2.70 -10.15 -18.10
N TYR A 109 -3.88 -10.59 -18.47
CA TYR A 109 -4.39 -11.87 -18.02
C TYR A 109 -5.12 -12.64 -19.10
N PHE A 110 -5.19 -13.93 -18.91
CA PHE A 110 -6.10 -14.82 -19.62
C PHE A 110 -6.72 -15.82 -18.64
N GLU A 111 -7.94 -16.20 -18.90
CA GLU A 111 -8.73 -17.14 -18.09
C GLU A 111 -9.62 -17.97 -19.00
N ALA A 112 -9.80 -19.24 -18.66
CA ALA A 112 -10.82 -20.11 -19.21
C ALA A 112 -11.69 -20.64 -18.08
N ASP A 113 -13.00 -20.57 -18.24
CA ASP A 113 -13.99 -21.15 -17.35
C ASP A 113 -14.81 -22.16 -18.16
N VAL A 114 -14.80 -23.41 -17.70
CA VAL A 114 -15.43 -24.53 -18.41
C VAL A 114 -16.41 -25.23 -17.48
N PHE A 115 -17.68 -25.28 -17.87
CA PHE A 115 -18.74 -25.97 -17.16
C PHE A 115 -19.22 -27.17 -17.96
N ILE A 116 -19.11 -28.38 -17.40
CA ILE A 116 -19.37 -29.64 -18.10
C ILE A 116 -20.50 -30.38 -17.38
N ASP A 117 -21.49 -30.84 -18.15
CA ASP A 117 -22.62 -31.67 -17.68
C ASP A 117 -23.33 -31.13 -16.44
N GLN A 118 -23.23 -29.83 -16.18
CA GLN A 118 -23.76 -29.15 -14.98
C GLN A 118 -23.19 -29.71 -13.66
N GLN A 119 -22.13 -30.50 -13.70
CA GLN A 119 -21.50 -31.12 -12.54
C GLN A 119 -20.09 -30.66 -12.29
N TRP A 120 -19.34 -30.36 -13.33
CA TRP A 120 -17.93 -29.97 -13.21
C TRP A 120 -17.73 -28.55 -13.71
N ARG A 121 -17.17 -27.68 -12.86
CA ARG A 121 -16.69 -26.38 -13.27
C ARG A 121 -15.19 -26.30 -13.04
N ILE A 122 -14.47 -26.02 -14.09
CA ILE A 122 -13.02 -25.88 -14.10
C ILE A 122 -12.73 -24.48 -14.59
N SER A 123 -12.18 -23.63 -13.72
CA SER A 123 -11.68 -22.32 -14.09
C SER A 123 -10.19 -22.23 -13.84
N GLY A 124 -9.47 -21.64 -14.77
CA GLY A 124 -8.03 -21.47 -14.63
C GLY A 124 -7.48 -20.45 -15.59
N GLY A 125 -6.39 -19.84 -15.19
CA GLY A 125 -5.74 -18.81 -15.97
C GLY A 125 -4.44 -18.35 -15.32
N ALA A 126 -3.89 -17.29 -15.88
CA ALA A 126 -2.72 -16.64 -15.31
C ALA A 126 -2.77 -15.14 -15.59
N ARG A 127 -2.24 -14.37 -14.67
CA ARG A 127 -2.00 -12.95 -14.79
C ARG A 127 -0.49 -12.72 -14.80
N TYR A 128 -0.02 -11.94 -15.74
CA TYR A 128 1.34 -11.41 -15.77
C TYR A 128 1.30 -9.97 -15.28
N GLU A 129 2.25 -9.58 -14.44
CA GLU A 129 2.44 -8.20 -14.00
C GLU A 129 3.89 -7.77 -14.19
N ASP A 130 4.10 -6.60 -14.77
CA ASP A 130 5.34 -5.82 -14.69
C ASP A 130 5.09 -4.68 -13.69
N PHE A 131 5.66 -4.81 -12.51
CA PHE A 131 5.55 -3.86 -11.42
C PHE A 131 6.83 -3.05 -11.29
N ARG A 132 6.68 -1.74 -11.21
CA ARG A 132 7.79 -0.81 -11.00
C ARG A 132 7.42 0.19 -9.94
N GLN A 133 8.36 0.45 -9.05
CA GLN A 133 8.21 1.44 -7.98
C GLN A 133 9.52 2.19 -7.79
N VAL A 134 9.42 3.50 -7.60
CA VAL A 134 10.55 4.38 -7.28
C VAL A 134 10.16 5.23 -6.08
N VAL A 135 11.01 5.26 -5.06
CA VAL A 135 10.82 6.11 -3.88
C VAL A 135 12.06 6.97 -3.69
N ALA A 136 11.89 8.27 -3.69
CA ALA A 136 12.97 9.23 -3.49
C ALA A 136 12.64 10.17 -2.32
N GLY A 137 13.56 10.28 -1.35
CA GLY A 137 13.50 11.29 -0.31
C GLY A 137 13.87 12.67 -0.86
N LEU A 138 13.34 13.70 -0.22
CA LEU A 138 13.71 15.08 -0.46
C LEU A 138 14.39 15.65 0.79
N LYS A 139 15.42 16.45 0.60
CA LYS A 139 16.07 17.21 1.68
C LYS A 139 15.30 18.50 1.92
N PRO A 140 14.60 18.66 3.07
CA PRO A 140 13.79 19.85 3.33
C PRO A 140 14.60 21.16 3.26
N SER A 141 15.91 21.07 3.57
CA SER A 141 16.81 22.22 3.62
C SER A 141 17.17 22.79 2.24
N THR A 142 17.27 21.92 1.22
CA THR A 142 17.72 22.32 -0.13
C THR A 142 16.64 22.10 -1.20
N GLY A 143 15.64 21.25 -0.92
CA GLY A 143 14.65 20.82 -1.91
C GLY A 143 15.20 19.85 -2.94
N GLU A 144 16.43 19.36 -2.75
CA GLU A 144 17.06 18.38 -3.64
C GLU A 144 16.63 16.97 -3.29
N PHE A 145 16.59 16.09 -4.28
CA PHE A 145 16.39 14.66 -4.04
C PHE A 145 17.57 14.07 -3.29
N ASP A 146 17.27 13.24 -2.29
CA ASP A 146 18.26 12.41 -1.62
C ASP A 146 18.44 11.13 -2.44
N LEU A 147 19.33 11.20 -3.44
CA LEU A 147 19.57 10.12 -4.38
C LEU A 147 20.74 9.27 -3.91
N PRO A 148 20.63 7.94 -3.96
CA PRO A 148 21.78 7.06 -3.76
C PRO A 148 22.78 7.20 -4.91
N SER A 149 23.98 6.70 -4.69
CA SER A 149 25.04 6.71 -5.72
C SER A 149 24.72 5.82 -6.91
N ASP A 150 23.92 4.79 -6.74
CA ASP A 150 23.33 3.98 -7.81
C ASP A 150 21.82 4.21 -7.85
N LEU A 151 21.32 4.73 -8.97
CA LEU A 151 19.89 5.00 -9.16
C LEU A 151 19.04 3.72 -9.22
N ASN A 152 19.65 2.57 -9.49
CA ASN A 152 18.95 1.29 -9.45
C ASN A 152 18.52 0.92 -8.02
N ASP A 153 19.19 1.45 -7.00
CA ASP A 153 18.82 1.25 -5.59
C ASP A 153 17.50 1.98 -5.22
N LEU A 154 17.05 2.91 -6.05
CA LEU A 154 15.76 3.60 -5.86
C LEU A 154 14.59 2.83 -6.45
N ALA A 155 14.85 2.01 -7.46
CA ALA A 155 13.81 1.35 -8.24
C ALA A 155 13.65 -0.09 -7.79
N PHE A 156 12.44 -0.46 -7.41
CA PHE A 156 12.04 -1.85 -7.28
C PHE A 156 11.30 -2.24 -8.56
N GLN A 157 11.73 -3.31 -9.21
CA GLN A 157 11.07 -3.88 -10.38
C GLN A 157 10.87 -5.37 -10.17
N GLN A 158 9.67 -5.84 -10.45
CA GLN A 158 9.31 -7.24 -10.40
C GLN A 158 8.37 -7.56 -11.56
N ASP A 159 8.74 -8.54 -12.37
CA ASP A 159 7.88 -9.11 -13.39
C ASP A 159 7.59 -10.57 -13.06
N GLU A 160 6.30 -10.94 -13.00
CA GLU A 160 5.90 -12.26 -12.52
C GLU A 160 4.57 -12.73 -13.09
N TRP A 161 4.41 -14.07 -13.12
CA TRP A 161 3.18 -14.75 -13.47
C TRP A 161 2.46 -15.26 -12.23
N PHE A 162 1.19 -14.96 -12.14
CA PHE A 162 0.29 -15.39 -11.07
C PHE A 162 -0.73 -16.38 -11.61
N PRO A 163 -0.42 -17.70 -11.63
CA PRO A 163 -1.35 -18.72 -12.04
C PRO A 163 -2.42 -18.94 -10.97
N ALA A 164 -3.64 -19.25 -11.43
CA ALA A 164 -4.72 -19.66 -10.57
C ALA A 164 -5.55 -20.75 -11.25
N VAL A 165 -6.05 -21.70 -10.46
CA VAL A 165 -6.97 -22.75 -10.91
C VAL A 165 -7.99 -23.05 -9.83
N ALA A 166 -9.23 -23.26 -10.23
CA ALA A 166 -10.28 -23.73 -9.36
C ALA A 166 -11.05 -24.88 -10.02
N LEU A 167 -11.38 -25.88 -9.21
CA LEU A 167 -12.17 -27.03 -9.60
C LEU A 167 -13.37 -27.12 -8.67
N THR A 168 -14.56 -27.15 -9.23
CA THR A 168 -15.80 -27.39 -8.49
C THR A 168 -16.47 -28.66 -9.02
N TYR A 169 -16.83 -29.57 -8.10
CA TYR A 169 -17.61 -30.77 -8.40
C TYR A 169 -18.94 -30.68 -7.68
N ILE A 170 -20.04 -30.81 -8.43
CA ILE A 170 -21.43 -30.70 -7.99
C ILE A 170 -22.10 -32.05 -8.23
N PRO A 171 -21.97 -33.03 -7.30
CA PRO A 171 -22.57 -34.34 -7.46
C PRO A 171 -24.10 -34.30 -7.43
N SER A 172 -24.68 -33.34 -6.74
CA SER A 172 -26.14 -33.13 -6.63
C SER A 172 -26.43 -31.63 -6.39
N SER A 173 -27.70 -31.27 -6.48
CA SER A 173 -28.15 -29.90 -6.15
C SER A 173 -27.89 -29.51 -4.68
N GLU A 174 -27.63 -30.47 -3.84
CA GLU A 174 -27.43 -30.28 -2.39
C GLU A 174 -25.97 -30.22 -1.97
N MET A 175 -25.02 -30.66 -2.81
CA MET A 175 -23.63 -30.81 -2.40
C MET A 175 -22.69 -30.25 -3.45
N GLN A 176 -21.61 -29.60 -2.97
CA GLN A 176 -20.49 -29.27 -3.82
C GLN A 176 -19.14 -29.36 -3.09
N TYR A 177 -18.12 -29.70 -3.85
CA TYR A 177 -16.72 -29.74 -3.45
C TYR A 177 -15.95 -28.74 -4.29
N ARG A 178 -15.14 -27.91 -3.64
CA ARG A 178 -14.30 -26.94 -4.32
C ARG A 178 -12.86 -27.12 -3.92
N PHE A 179 -11.98 -27.06 -4.88
CA PHE A 179 -10.55 -26.95 -4.67
C PHE A 179 -10.07 -25.72 -5.44
N SER A 180 -9.21 -24.90 -4.83
CA SER A 180 -8.53 -23.84 -5.53
C SER A 180 -7.07 -23.74 -5.17
N TYR A 181 -6.29 -23.33 -6.14
CA TYR A 181 -4.90 -22.93 -6.02
C TYR A 181 -4.72 -21.58 -6.68
N GLY A 182 -3.96 -20.69 -6.04
CA GLY A 182 -3.59 -19.42 -6.62
C GLY A 182 -2.29 -18.91 -6.06
N GLN A 183 -1.48 -18.34 -6.93
CA GLN A 183 -0.27 -17.62 -6.57
C GLN A 183 -0.57 -16.11 -6.57
N THR A 184 -0.08 -15.43 -5.55
CA THR A 184 -0.20 -13.98 -5.38
C THR A 184 1.08 -13.43 -4.78
N THR A 185 1.27 -12.12 -4.85
CA THR A 185 2.36 -11.45 -4.17
C THR A 185 1.83 -10.37 -3.23
N VAL A 186 2.54 -10.15 -2.13
CA VAL A 186 2.31 -9.04 -1.21
C VAL A 186 3.49 -8.10 -1.33
N ARG A 187 3.23 -6.92 -1.87
CA ARG A 187 4.22 -5.87 -2.03
C ARG A 187 4.17 -4.93 -0.83
N PRO A 188 5.31 -4.42 -0.38
CA PRO A 188 5.34 -3.41 0.68
C PRO A 188 4.53 -2.17 0.29
N ASP A 189 3.84 -1.59 1.27
CA ASP A 189 3.16 -0.29 1.07
C ASP A 189 4.22 0.81 0.84
N LEU A 190 3.83 1.86 0.10
CA LEU A 190 4.68 3.02 -0.18
C LEU A 190 5.29 3.61 1.09
N ARG A 191 4.56 3.59 2.20
CA ARG A 191 5.02 4.09 3.49
C ARG A 191 6.07 3.19 4.15
N GLU A 192 6.02 1.90 3.87
CA GLU A 192 6.99 0.94 4.40
C GLU A 192 8.35 1.03 3.72
N VAL A 193 8.38 1.45 2.47
CA VAL A 193 9.61 1.65 1.70
C VAL A 193 10.10 3.09 1.71
N ALA A 194 9.27 4.07 2.07
CA ALA A 194 9.68 5.46 2.12
C ALA A 194 10.72 5.69 3.24
N PRO A 195 11.81 6.41 2.98
CA PRO A 195 12.86 6.66 3.97
C PRO A 195 12.46 7.68 5.04
N THR A 196 11.19 7.83 5.31
CA THR A 196 10.59 8.82 6.21
C THR A 196 10.31 8.23 7.59
N THR A 197 10.37 9.07 8.62
CA THR A 197 10.01 8.71 9.98
C THR A 197 8.65 9.30 10.35
N TYR A 198 7.74 8.47 10.80
CA TYR A 198 6.41 8.86 11.25
C TYR A 198 6.09 8.27 12.62
N LEU A 199 5.12 8.86 13.30
CA LEU A 199 4.61 8.28 14.54
C LEU A 199 3.49 7.29 14.19
N ASP A 200 3.64 6.05 14.67
CA ASP A 200 2.56 5.08 14.59
C ASP A 200 1.40 5.56 15.48
N PRO A 201 0.19 5.76 14.92
CA PRO A 201 -0.94 6.28 15.68
C PRO A 201 -1.44 5.33 16.77
N LEU A 202 -1.13 4.03 16.68
CA LEU A 202 -1.55 3.02 17.66
C LEU A 202 -0.61 2.95 18.85
N THR A 203 0.69 3.00 18.60
CA THR A 203 1.72 2.78 19.62
C THR A 203 2.37 4.08 20.09
N GLY A 204 2.28 5.16 19.30
CA GLY A 204 2.96 6.43 19.54
C GLY A 204 4.48 6.37 19.37
N TYR A 205 5.02 5.23 18.88
CA TYR A 205 6.45 5.10 18.60
C TYR A 205 6.83 5.64 17.22
N PRO A 206 8.04 6.20 17.08
CA PRO A 206 8.56 6.55 15.77
C PRO A 206 8.86 5.27 14.97
N VAL A 207 8.31 5.18 13.78
CA VAL A 207 8.54 4.12 12.81
C VAL A 207 9.18 4.74 11.58
N ARG A 208 10.15 4.07 11.00
CA ARG A 208 10.80 4.48 9.77
C ARG A 208 10.64 3.39 8.72
N GLY A 209 10.25 3.79 7.51
CA GLY A 209 10.24 2.90 6.37
C GLY A 209 11.66 2.48 5.96
N THR A 210 11.76 1.32 5.34
CA THR A 210 13.04 0.74 4.90
C THR A 210 13.01 0.57 3.39
N PRO A 211 13.76 1.39 2.62
CA PRO A 211 13.92 1.18 1.19
C PRO A 211 14.51 -0.20 0.89
N GLY A 212 14.10 -0.79 -0.22
CA GLY A 212 14.60 -2.09 -0.67
C GLY A 212 13.95 -3.31 0.01
N LEU A 213 12.79 -3.14 0.65
CA LEU A 213 11.97 -4.29 1.06
C LEU A 213 11.50 -5.06 -0.17
N ASN A 214 11.66 -6.38 -0.12
CA ASN A 214 11.20 -7.27 -1.17
C ASN A 214 9.71 -7.59 -1.03
N ALA A 215 9.07 -7.91 -2.14
CA ALA A 215 7.76 -8.52 -2.13
C ALA A 215 7.84 -9.95 -1.56
N THR A 216 6.74 -10.42 -1.01
CA THR A 216 6.58 -11.77 -0.49
C THR A 216 5.63 -12.54 -1.39
N ASP A 217 6.09 -13.64 -1.96
CA ASP A 217 5.24 -14.50 -2.76
C ASP A 217 4.40 -15.40 -1.87
N MET A 218 3.18 -15.62 -2.31
CA MET A 218 2.21 -16.38 -1.53
C MET A 218 1.51 -17.41 -2.43
N LYS A 219 1.58 -18.69 -2.01
CA LYS A 219 0.82 -19.78 -2.62
C LYS A 219 -0.34 -20.15 -1.72
N ASN A 220 -1.53 -20.08 -2.26
CA ASN A 220 -2.77 -20.34 -1.55
C ASN A 220 -3.38 -21.64 -2.05
N TYR A 221 -3.80 -22.49 -1.13
CA TYR A 221 -4.49 -23.75 -1.38
C TYR A 221 -5.74 -23.77 -0.53
N ASP A 222 -6.89 -23.98 -1.15
CA ASP A 222 -8.18 -24.04 -0.47
C ASP A 222 -8.92 -25.30 -0.89
N LEU A 223 -9.52 -25.98 0.10
CA LEU A 223 -10.43 -27.08 -0.12
C LEU A 223 -11.70 -26.82 0.68
N ARG A 224 -12.84 -26.89 0.04
CA ARG A 224 -14.11 -26.60 0.66
C ARG A 224 -15.17 -27.61 0.26
N TRP A 225 -15.93 -28.08 1.24
CA TRP A 225 -17.13 -28.87 1.09
C TRP A 225 -18.34 -28.08 1.60
N GLU A 226 -19.43 -28.12 0.83
CA GLU A 226 -20.69 -27.43 1.15
C GLU A 226 -21.85 -28.39 0.98
N TRP A 227 -22.76 -28.37 1.94
CA TRP A 227 -24.01 -29.13 1.94
C TRP A 227 -25.17 -28.17 2.15
N TYR A 228 -26.08 -28.11 1.19
CA TYR A 228 -27.29 -27.30 1.18
C TYR A 228 -28.47 -28.22 1.49
N MET A 229 -29.17 -28.00 2.59
CA MET A 229 -30.29 -28.81 3.04
C MET A 229 -31.62 -28.22 2.53
N ASP A 230 -32.65 -29.06 2.37
CA ASP A 230 -33.97 -28.69 1.84
C ASP A 230 -34.66 -27.54 2.61
N THR A 231 -34.30 -27.35 3.86
CA THR A 231 -34.90 -26.35 4.77
C THR A 231 -34.31 -24.97 4.66
N GLY A 232 -33.39 -24.74 3.71
CA GLY A 232 -32.63 -23.49 3.58
C GLY A 232 -31.44 -23.37 4.54
N GLU A 233 -31.12 -24.43 5.26
CA GLU A 233 -29.92 -24.56 6.09
C GLU A 233 -28.72 -24.96 5.23
N ASN A 234 -27.57 -24.54 5.63
CA ASN A 234 -26.32 -24.97 4.98
C ASN A 234 -25.23 -25.31 5.99
N LEU A 235 -24.39 -26.26 5.63
CA LEU A 235 -23.17 -26.59 6.35
C LEU A 235 -21.98 -26.50 5.42
N SER A 236 -20.94 -25.79 5.85
CA SER A 236 -19.70 -25.72 5.07
C SER A 236 -18.49 -26.03 5.94
N VAL A 237 -17.54 -26.78 5.37
CA VAL A 237 -16.24 -27.08 5.98
C VAL A 237 -15.16 -26.67 4.99
N GLY A 238 -14.22 -25.85 5.42
CA GLY A 238 -13.10 -25.38 4.62
C GLY A 238 -11.77 -25.66 5.30
N LEU A 239 -10.80 -26.07 4.52
CA LEU A 239 -9.38 -26.16 4.87
C LEU A 239 -8.59 -25.25 3.96
N PHE A 240 -7.67 -24.50 4.52
CA PHE A 240 -6.78 -23.65 3.74
C PHE A 240 -5.34 -23.82 4.19
N TYR A 241 -4.43 -23.68 3.26
CA TYR A 241 -3.00 -23.63 3.50
C TYR A 241 -2.38 -22.48 2.70
N LYS A 242 -1.55 -21.69 3.36
CA LYS A 242 -0.81 -20.58 2.74
C LYS A 242 0.67 -20.78 2.98
N ASP A 243 1.42 -20.73 1.90
CA ASP A 243 2.88 -20.76 1.90
C ASP A 243 3.39 -19.38 1.48
N MET A 244 4.20 -18.78 2.33
CA MET A 244 4.79 -17.45 2.12
C MET A 244 6.31 -17.58 2.04
N VAL A 245 6.89 -17.10 0.95
CA VAL A 245 8.32 -17.24 0.64
C VAL A 245 8.95 -15.86 0.42
#